data_bb815ecf9e655045323f2dd45efd1798
#
_entry.id   bb815ecf9e655045323f2dd45efd1798
#
_cell.length_a   1.000
_cell.length_b   1.000
_cell.length_c   1.000
_cell.angle_alpha   90.00
_cell.angle_beta   90.00
_cell.angle_gamma   90.00
#
_symmetry.space_group_name_H-M   'P 1'
#
loop_
_entity.id
_entity.type
_entity.pdbx_description
1 polymer ?
#
loop_
_entity_poly.entity_id
_entity_poly.type
_entity_poly.pdbx_seq_one_letter_code
_entity_poly.pdbx_strand_id
1 'polypeptide(L)'
;GNGGTAAEQGTATLTKDVTDLLKLRNDGLKNATALGSASAPYDLSTKGGSENRSTANCYVISAPGHYRIPLVYGNAIENGATNSNAYISHAAAGNSNVLYNFQDHAGQAIDDPWIEKTHGGANNGVDGAEVVWADAADLVHLSSTPISHDASGNAFLDFEVTEHDIQSGNAVVAVTKGSGASKTVLWSWHLWFAPKDALDKIPVTNHQGVVYNFTKETLGWKPTQWNGSTYSIARTVKVKVEQTIANGGVKQETVINITQ
;
A
#
# COMPACT_ATOMS: atom_id res chain seq x y z
N GLY A 1 37.11 17.81 -31.83
CA GLY A 1 37.71 18.15 -33.13
C GLY A 1 38.95 17.34 -33.35
N ASN A 2 39.23 17.00 -34.58
CA ASN A 2 40.40 16.18 -34.98
C ASN A 2 41.69 17.00 -35.10
N GLY A 3 41.76 18.19 -34.51
CA GLY A 3 42.94 19.06 -34.64
C GLY A 3 43.10 19.75 -35.99
N GLY A 4 42.03 19.79 -36.81
CA GLY A 4 42.00 20.56 -38.04
C GLY A 4 41.97 22.07 -37.81
N THR A 5 42.31 22.84 -38.83
CA THR A 5 42.35 24.30 -38.77
C THR A 5 40.96 24.96 -38.86
N ALA A 6 39.88 24.21 -39.13
CA ALA A 6 38.50 24.68 -39.15
C ALA A 6 37.77 24.17 -37.89
N ALA A 7 36.94 25.07 -37.27
CA ALA A 7 36.07 24.66 -36.21
C ALA A 7 34.97 23.76 -36.76
N GLU A 8 34.87 22.56 -36.24
CA GLU A 8 33.75 21.66 -36.52
C GLU A 8 32.56 22.09 -35.68
N GLN A 9 31.42 22.34 -36.30
CA GLN A 9 30.16 22.63 -35.63
C GLN A 9 29.39 21.31 -35.46
N GLY A 10 29.09 20.98 -34.21
CA GLY A 10 28.19 19.91 -33.85
C GLY A 10 26.87 20.46 -33.33
N THR A 11 25.74 19.90 -33.75
CA THR A 11 24.45 20.22 -33.16
C THR A 11 24.11 19.14 -32.14
N ALA A 12 23.96 19.52 -30.87
CA ALA A 12 23.43 18.65 -29.85
C ALA A 12 21.97 19.00 -29.61
N THR A 13 21.08 18.03 -29.78
CA THR A 13 19.68 18.17 -29.38
C THR A 13 19.51 17.56 -28.00
N LEU A 14 19.14 18.39 -27.03
CA LEU A 14 18.79 17.93 -25.69
C LEU A 14 17.33 17.48 -25.73
N THR A 15 17.09 16.18 -25.70
CA THR A 15 15.73 15.66 -25.52
C THR A 15 15.50 15.48 -24.03
N LYS A 16 14.59 16.24 -23.45
CA LYS A 16 14.13 15.99 -22.10
C LYS A 16 13.10 14.87 -22.14
N ASP A 17 13.49 13.67 -21.82
CA ASP A 17 12.55 12.61 -21.53
C ASP A 17 12.00 12.85 -20.11
N VAL A 18 10.78 13.36 -20.03
CA VAL A 18 10.07 13.50 -18.75
C VAL A 18 9.12 12.33 -18.64
N THR A 19 9.63 11.22 -18.17
CA THR A 19 8.77 10.11 -17.74
C THR A 19 7.97 10.57 -16.53
N ASP A 20 6.66 10.66 -16.68
CA ASP A 20 5.75 10.89 -15.56
C ASP A 20 5.62 9.59 -14.76
N LEU A 21 6.47 9.46 -13.76
CA LEU A 21 6.53 8.26 -12.92
C LEU A 21 5.24 8.02 -12.13
N LEU A 22 4.53 9.10 -11.76
CA LEU A 22 3.24 8.98 -11.09
C LEU A 22 2.19 8.41 -12.05
N LYS A 23 2.12 8.97 -13.26
CA LYS A 23 1.22 8.45 -14.30
C LYS A 23 1.52 6.99 -14.61
N LEU A 24 2.78 6.63 -14.82
CA LEU A 24 3.20 5.25 -15.11
C LEU A 24 2.77 4.29 -13.99
N ARG A 25 2.95 4.71 -12.74
CA ARG A 25 2.54 3.91 -11.57
C ARG A 25 1.02 3.73 -11.52
N ASN A 26 0.26 4.81 -11.71
CA ASN A 26 -1.20 4.76 -11.72
C ASN A 26 -1.75 3.96 -12.91
N ASP A 27 -1.15 4.09 -14.09
CA ASP A 27 -1.50 3.27 -15.26
C ASP A 27 -1.24 1.78 -14.97
N GLY A 28 -0.18 1.44 -14.25
CA GLY A 28 0.09 0.08 -13.81
C GLY A 28 -1.00 -0.50 -12.91
N LEU A 29 -1.57 0.30 -12.01
CA LEU A 29 -2.69 -0.11 -11.17
C LEU A 29 -3.98 -0.26 -12.00
N LYS A 30 -4.28 0.71 -12.86
CA LYS A 30 -5.49 0.73 -13.70
C LYS A 30 -5.55 -0.44 -14.67
N ASN A 31 -4.42 -0.75 -15.30
CA ASN A 31 -4.32 -1.79 -16.34
C ASN A 31 -4.05 -3.19 -15.76
N ALA A 32 -3.93 -3.33 -14.45
CA ALA A 32 -3.77 -4.63 -13.82
C ALA A 32 -5.05 -5.45 -13.99
N THR A 33 -4.88 -6.77 -14.17
CA THR A 33 -6.03 -7.68 -14.27
C THR A 33 -6.91 -7.57 -13.04
N ALA A 34 -8.19 -7.29 -13.24
CA ALA A 34 -9.16 -7.15 -12.17
C ALA A 34 -9.26 -8.43 -11.33
N LEU A 35 -9.43 -8.28 -10.02
CA LEU A 35 -9.51 -9.37 -9.06
C LEU A 35 -10.93 -9.52 -8.50
N GLY A 36 -11.40 -10.76 -8.41
CA GLY A 36 -12.72 -11.08 -7.90
C GLY A 36 -13.87 -10.57 -8.78
N SER A 37 -15.08 -10.77 -8.28
CA SER A 37 -16.33 -10.29 -8.89
C SER A 37 -17.34 -9.99 -7.77
N ALA A 38 -18.45 -9.32 -8.09
CA ALA A 38 -19.50 -9.02 -7.10
C ALA A 38 -20.06 -10.28 -6.43
N SER A 39 -20.16 -11.40 -7.18
CA SER A 39 -20.64 -12.69 -6.65
C SER A 39 -19.55 -13.54 -6.00
N ALA A 40 -18.28 -13.24 -6.24
CA ALA A 40 -17.13 -13.96 -5.71
C ALA A 40 -15.98 -12.96 -5.43
N PRO A 41 -16.09 -12.15 -4.38
CA PRO A 41 -15.07 -11.16 -4.05
C PRO A 41 -13.72 -11.81 -3.74
N TYR A 42 -12.65 -11.14 -4.13
CA TYR A 42 -11.28 -11.55 -3.81
C TYR A 42 -11.01 -11.32 -2.33
N ASP A 43 -10.84 -12.39 -1.57
CA ASP A 43 -10.53 -12.33 -0.14
C ASP A 43 -9.04 -11.96 0.05
N LEU A 44 -8.79 -10.76 0.55
CA LEU A 44 -7.44 -10.24 0.75
C LEU A 44 -6.64 -11.05 1.77
N SER A 45 -7.31 -11.66 2.75
CA SER A 45 -6.66 -12.45 3.80
C SER A 45 -6.22 -13.85 3.34
N THR A 46 -6.72 -14.31 2.19
CA THR A 46 -6.40 -15.62 1.61
C THR A 46 -5.78 -15.50 0.21
N LYS A 47 -5.51 -14.29 -0.24
CA LYS A 47 -5.08 -13.98 -1.62
C LYS A 47 -5.99 -14.66 -2.66
N GLY A 48 -7.29 -14.46 -2.50
CA GLY A 48 -8.31 -15.06 -3.36
C GLY A 48 -8.47 -16.56 -3.22
N GLY A 49 -8.14 -17.12 -2.05
CA GLY A 49 -8.23 -18.56 -1.76
C GLY A 49 -6.97 -19.36 -2.12
N SER A 50 -5.90 -18.71 -2.55
CA SER A 50 -4.64 -19.39 -2.89
C SER A 50 -3.77 -19.72 -1.66
N GLU A 51 -4.02 -19.08 -0.53
CA GLU A 51 -3.27 -19.26 0.71
C GLU A 51 -4.21 -19.48 1.90
N ASN A 52 -3.70 -20.07 2.97
CA ASN A 52 -4.40 -20.10 4.25
C ASN A 52 -4.59 -18.66 4.76
N ARG A 53 -5.73 -18.43 5.41
CA ARG A 53 -6.06 -17.10 5.93
C ARG A 53 -5.01 -16.55 6.87
N SER A 54 -4.50 -15.38 6.53
CA SER A 54 -3.66 -14.56 7.41
C SER A 54 -4.17 -13.13 7.35
N THR A 55 -4.58 -12.59 8.49
CA THR A 55 -5.23 -11.28 8.60
C THR A 55 -4.23 -10.19 8.96
N ALA A 56 -4.59 -8.95 8.68
CA ALA A 56 -3.77 -7.78 8.96
C ALA A 56 -4.65 -6.53 9.19
N ASN A 57 -4.06 -5.45 9.69
CA ASN A 57 -4.69 -4.13 9.73
C ASN A 57 -4.46 -3.32 8.45
N CYS A 58 -3.56 -3.76 7.58
CA CYS A 58 -3.30 -3.11 6.30
C CYS A 58 -3.26 -4.17 5.19
N TYR A 59 -3.92 -3.85 4.08
CA TYR A 59 -3.92 -4.66 2.87
C TYR A 59 -3.47 -3.83 1.67
N VAL A 60 -2.69 -4.45 0.78
CA VAL A 60 -2.27 -3.84 -0.48
C VAL A 60 -3.34 -4.09 -1.54
N ILE A 61 -3.76 -3.02 -2.21
CA ILE A 61 -4.65 -3.06 -3.37
C ILE A 61 -3.81 -2.71 -4.60
N SER A 62 -3.62 -3.66 -5.48
CA SER A 62 -2.75 -3.52 -6.66
C SER A 62 -3.46 -3.62 -8.00
N ALA A 63 -4.78 -3.75 -8.01
CA ALA A 63 -5.60 -3.90 -9.20
C ALA A 63 -7.03 -3.42 -8.94
N PRO A 64 -7.82 -3.10 -9.98
CA PRO A 64 -9.27 -2.99 -9.86
C PRO A 64 -9.88 -4.32 -9.42
N GLY A 65 -11.09 -4.29 -8.86
CA GLY A 65 -11.80 -5.52 -8.53
C GLY A 65 -12.84 -5.42 -7.43
N HIS A 66 -13.44 -6.56 -7.13
CA HIS A 66 -14.32 -6.73 -5.99
C HIS A 66 -13.56 -7.49 -4.90
N TYR A 67 -13.49 -6.91 -3.73
CA TYR A 67 -12.66 -7.37 -2.63
C TYR A 67 -13.48 -7.65 -1.38
N ARG A 68 -12.94 -8.48 -0.50
CA ARG A 68 -13.43 -8.65 0.85
C ARG A 68 -12.32 -8.69 1.87
N ILE A 69 -12.63 -8.19 3.07
CA ILE A 69 -11.80 -8.25 4.26
C ILE A 69 -12.59 -9.00 5.34
N PRO A 70 -12.04 -10.05 5.99
CA PRO A 70 -12.68 -10.65 7.14
C PRO A 70 -12.74 -9.67 8.32
N LEU A 71 -13.84 -9.65 9.04
CA LEU A 71 -14.01 -8.81 10.23
C LEU A 71 -13.23 -9.41 11.41
N VAL A 72 -11.92 -9.33 11.32
CA VAL A 72 -10.95 -9.89 12.27
C VAL A 72 -10.03 -8.77 12.79
N TYR A 73 -9.72 -8.79 14.08
CA TYR A 73 -8.83 -7.84 14.72
C TYR A 73 -7.38 -8.04 14.26
N GLY A 74 -6.87 -7.12 13.44
CA GLY A 74 -5.48 -7.12 13.00
C GLY A 74 -4.99 -8.47 12.47
N ASN A 75 -3.86 -8.93 12.98
CA ASN A 75 -3.25 -10.22 12.64
C ASN A 75 -3.69 -11.37 13.57
N ALA A 76 -4.91 -11.32 14.08
CA ALA A 76 -5.44 -12.32 15.02
C ALA A 76 -5.70 -13.70 14.39
N ILE A 77 -5.61 -13.82 13.06
CA ILE A 77 -5.56 -15.11 12.36
C ILE A 77 -4.26 -15.16 11.56
N GLU A 78 -3.49 -16.23 11.74
CA GLU A 78 -2.25 -16.49 11.02
C GLU A 78 -2.24 -17.93 10.49
N ASN A 79 -1.97 -18.09 9.22
CA ASN A 79 -1.91 -19.38 8.53
C ASN A 79 -3.14 -20.30 8.81
N GLY A 80 -4.33 -19.70 8.86
CA GLY A 80 -5.60 -20.40 9.07
C GLY A 80 -5.93 -20.69 10.55
N ALA A 81 -5.06 -20.37 11.49
CA ALA A 81 -5.25 -20.60 12.91
C ALA A 81 -5.37 -19.29 13.70
N THR A 82 -6.04 -19.35 14.84
CA THR A 82 -6.08 -18.23 15.79
C THR A 82 -4.68 -17.88 16.29
N ASN A 83 -4.26 -16.62 16.09
CA ASN A 83 -3.05 -16.04 16.64
C ASN A 83 -3.40 -15.19 17.88
N SER A 84 -3.57 -15.85 19.01
CA SER A 84 -3.93 -15.15 20.27
C SER A 84 -2.86 -14.15 20.72
N ASN A 85 -1.59 -14.34 20.33
CA ASN A 85 -0.52 -13.37 20.64
C ASN A 85 -0.75 -11.99 20.00
N ALA A 86 -1.65 -11.89 19.03
CA ALA A 86 -2.02 -10.62 18.42
C ALA A 86 -2.87 -9.72 19.34
N TYR A 87 -3.56 -10.29 20.32
CA TYR A 87 -4.47 -9.54 21.19
C TYR A 87 -4.35 -9.87 22.68
N ILE A 88 -3.73 -10.99 23.06
CA ILE A 88 -3.43 -11.34 24.46
C ILE A 88 -1.99 -10.93 24.76
N SER A 89 -1.80 -10.10 25.77
CA SER A 89 -0.45 -9.76 26.23
C SER A 89 0.08 -10.83 27.18
N HIS A 90 1.37 -11.08 27.04
CA HIS A 90 2.11 -12.03 27.87
C HIS A 90 3.10 -11.25 28.75
N ALA A 91 2.72 -10.95 30.00
CA ALA A 91 3.65 -10.40 30.96
C ALA A 91 4.53 -11.53 31.52
N ALA A 92 5.83 -11.28 31.75
CA ALA A 92 6.69 -12.19 32.48
C ALA A 92 6.19 -12.34 33.92
N ALA A 93 6.23 -13.56 34.46
CA ALA A 93 5.84 -13.83 35.84
C ALA A 93 6.64 -12.95 36.82
N GLY A 94 5.95 -12.27 37.73
CA GLY A 94 6.56 -11.38 38.72
C GLY A 94 6.84 -9.95 38.21
N ASN A 95 6.44 -9.59 37.01
CA ASN A 95 6.53 -8.23 36.54
C ASN A 95 5.30 -7.42 36.97
N SER A 96 5.52 -6.31 37.70
CA SER A 96 4.46 -5.39 38.11
C SER A 96 3.93 -4.49 36.98
N ASN A 97 4.63 -4.41 35.87
CA ASN A 97 4.19 -3.71 34.67
C ASN A 97 3.37 -4.65 33.81
N VAL A 98 2.08 -4.72 34.07
CA VAL A 98 1.15 -5.54 33.28
C VAL A 98 0.78 -4.80 32.00
N LEU A 99 1.10 -5.38 30.85
CA LEU A 99 0.50 -4.99 29.60
C LEU A 99 -0.92 -5.58 29.55
N TYR A 100 -1.92 -4.72 29.37
CA TYR A 100 -3.29 -5.18 29.19
C TYR A 100 -3.47 -5.78 27.79
N ASN A 101 -4.41 -6.74 27.67
CA ASN A 101 -4.84 -7.24 26.38
C ASN A 101 -5.36 -6.09 25.52
N PHE A 102 -5.25 -6.23 24.20
CA PHE A 102 -5.90 -5.28 23.30
C PHE A 102 -7.40 -5.26 23.55
N GLN A 103 -7.97 -4.08 23.46
CA GLN A 103 -9.38 -3.82 23.75
C GLN A 103 -10.14 -3.55 22.46
N ASP A 104 -11.40 -3.91 22.45
CA ASP A 104 -12.33 -3.55 21.43
C ASP A 104 -12.79 -2.08 21.57
N HIS A 105 -13.69 -1.63 20.70
CA HIS A 105 -14.25 -0.27 20.69
C HIS A 105 -14.98 0.10 22.00
N ALA A 106 -15.43 -0.88 22.80
CA ALA A 106 -16.11 -0.67 24.09
C ALA A 106 -15.13 -0.76 25.29
N GLY A 107 -13.83 -0.88 25.04
CA GLY A 107 -12.82 -1.00 26.10
C GLY A 107 -12.76 -2.38 26.77
N GLN A 108 -13.35 -3.40 26.13
CA GLN A 108 -13.32 -4.77 26.61
C GLN A 108 -12.15 -5.53 25.99
N ALA A 109 -11.44 -6.32 26.79
CA ALA A 109 -10.32 -7.13 26.30
C ALA A 109 -10.80 -8.12 25.24
N ILE A 110 -10.17 -8.14 24.06
CA ILE A 110 -10.52 -9.05 22.96
C ILE A 110 -10.23 -10.49 23.39
N ASP A 111 -11.17 -11.40 23.18
CA ASP A 111 -11.09 -12.83 23.54
C ASP A 111 -11.32 -13.79 22.35
N ASP A 112 -11.73 -13.25 21.18
CA ASP A 112 -11.87 -13.99 19.92
C ASP A 112 -11.33 -13.14 18.77
N PRO A 113 -10.66 -13.72 17.76
CA PRO A 113 -10.15 -12.98 16.61
C PRO A 113 -11.25 -12.28 15.79
N TRP A 114 -12.46 -12.84 15.75
CA TRP A 114 -13.58 -12.28 14.97
C TRP A 114 -14.33 -11.22 15.76
N ILE A 115 -14.53 -10.05 15.16
CA ILE A 115 -15.24 -8.92 15.77
C ILE A 115 -16.63 -9.32 16.25
N GLU A 116 -17.38 -10.07 15.44
CA GLU A 116 -18.73 -10.48 15.79
C GLU A 116 -18.79 -11.65 16.79
N LYS A 117 -17.67 -12.32 17.09
CA LYS A 117 -17.64 -13.49 17.99
C LYS A 117 -17.06 -13.17 19.36
N THR A 118 -16.24 -12.15 19.46
CA THR A 118 -15.66 -11.75 20.77
C THR A 118 -16.73 -11.46 21.80
N HIS A 119 -16.45 -11.71 23.06
CA HIS A 119 -17.37 -11.56 24.21
C HIS A 119 -18.69 -12.31 24.02
N GLY A 120 -18.61 -13.53 23.46
CA GLY A 120 -19.81 -14.35 23.23
C GLY A 120 -20.78 -13.73 22.23
N GLY A 121 -20.29 -12.91 21.30
CA GLY A 121 -21.08 -12.27 20.27
C GLY A 121 -21.65 -10.89 20.65
N ALA A 122 -21.11 -10.22 21.65
CA ALA A 122 -21.58 -8.89 22.06
C ALA A 122 -21.53 -7.85 20.93
N ASN A 123 -20.57 -8.00 20.01
CA ASN A 123 -20.39 -7.14 18.83
C ASN A 123 -21.07 -7.67 17.57
N ASN A 124 -21.90 -8.72 17.67
CA ASN A 124 -22.62 -9.29 16.54
C ASN A 124 -23.58 -8.25 15.90
N GLY A 125 -23.84 -8.41 14.60
CA GLY A 125 -24.76 -7.55 13.85
C GLY A 125 -24.09 -6.27 13.33
N VAL A 126 -22.85 -6.37 12.88
CA VAL A 126 -22.23 -5.34 12.06
C VAL A 126 -23.06 -5.15 10.79
N ASP A 127 -23.53 -3.93 10.53
CA ASP A 127 -24.55 -3.66 9.49
C ASP A 127 -24.12 -2.58 8.48
N GLY A 128 -23.01 -1.91 8.73
CA GLY A 128 -22.54 -0.81 7.89
C GLY A 128 -21.03 -0.73 7.75
N ALA A 129 -20.61 0.11 6.82
CA ALA A 129 -19.22 0.50 6.64
C ALA A 129 -19.13 1.94 6.13
N GLU A 130 -17.98 2.55 6.32
CA GLU A 130 -17.68 3.88 5.81
C GLU A 130 -16.21 4.00 5.39
N VAL A 131 -15.95 4.86 4.40
CA VAL A 131 -14.60 5.35 4.11
C VAL A 131 -14.35 6.51 5.07
N VAL A 132 -13.51 6.27 6.06
CA VAL A 132 -13.18 7.27 7.09
C VAL A 132 -12.31 8.37 6.50
N TRP A 133 -11.38 7.98 5.64
CA TRP A 133 -10.44 8.87 5.01
C TRP A 133 -9.86 8.21 3.75
N ALA A 134 -9.54 8.99 2.74
CA ALA A 134 -8.84 8.54 1.54
C ALA A 134 -7.99 9.68 0.95
N ASP A 135 -6.87 9.32 0.32
CA ASP A 135 -5.99 10.25 -0.40
C ASP A 135 -6.66 10.88 -1.63
N ALA A 136 -7.62 10.17 -2.23
CA ALA A 136 -8.41 10.65 -3.35
C ALA A 136 -9.86 10.18 -3.21
N ALA A 137 -10.77 10.92 -3.80
CA ALA A 137 -12.17 10.53 -3.86
C ALA A 137 -12.32 9.19 -4.59
N ASP A 138 -13.34 8.44 -4.20
CA ASP A 138 -13.80 7.23 -4.90
C ASP A 138 -12.76 6.09 -5.04
N LEU A 139 -11.67 6.12 -4.23
CA LEU A 139 -10.72 4.99 -4.17
C LEU A 139 -11.39 3.68 -3.72
N VAL A 140 -12.44 3.77 -2.92
CA VAL A 140 -13.19 2.63 -2.39
C VAL A 140 -14.68 2.90 -2.57
N HIS A 141 -15.37 1.97 -3.21
CA HIS A 141 -16.82 1.99 -3.37
C HIS A 141 -17.46 0.98 -2.43
N LEU A 142 -18.36 1.46 -1.57
CA LEU A 142 -19.13 0.66 -0.65
C LEU A 142 -20.58 0.58 -1.13
N SER A 143 -21.16 -0.61 -1.13
CA SER A 143 -22.59 -0.80 -1.37
C SER A 143 -23.43 -0.36 -0.16
N SER A 144 -24.73 -0.29 -0.32
CA SER A 144 -25.66 -0.05 0.81
C SER A 144 -25.72 -1.22 1.80
N THR A 145 -25.25 -2.40 1.42
CA THR A 145 -25.16 -3.60 2.24
C THR A 145 -23.77 -4.19 2.16
N PRO A 146 -22.77 -3.53 2.78
CA PRO A 146 -21.36 -3.87 2.56
C PRO A 146 -20.89 -5.07 3.37
N ILE A 147 -21.71 -5.61 4.27
CA ILE A 147 -21.37 -6.73 5.14
C ILE A 147 -21.99 -8.01 4.61
N SER A 148 -21.17 -9.04 4.47
CA SER A 148 -21.59 -10.39 4.08
C SER A 148 -21.12 -11.43 5.10
N HIS A 149 -21.74 -12.62 5.08
CA HIS A 149 -21.37 -13.72 5.95
C HIS A 149 -21.15 -14.98 5.12
N ASP A 150 -20.15 -15.78 5.51
CA ASP A 150 -19.95 -17.11 4.92
C ASP A 150 -20.87 -18.17 5.57
N ALA A 151 -20.80 -19.40 5.06
CA ALA A 151 -21.60 -20.51 5.59
C ALA A 151 -21.32 -20.86 7.06
N SER A 152 -20.17 -20.41 7.59
CA SER A 152 -19.77 -20.60 9.00
C SER A 152 -20.16 -19.40 9.87
N GLY A 153 -20.89 -18.42 9.30
CA GLY A 153 -21.28 -17.21 9.99
C GLY A 153 -20.14 -16.22 10.26
N ASN A 154 -19.04 -16.33 9.53
CA ASN A 154 -17.97 -15.36 9.61
C ASN A 154 -18.32 -14.12 8.78
N ALA A 155 -18.12 -12.94 9.34
CA ALA A 155 -18.47 -11.68 8.71
C ALA A 155 -17.31 -11.11 7.88
N PHE A 156 -17.66 -10.43 6.78
CA PHE A 156 -16.73 -9.79 5.85
C PHE A 156 -17.23 -8.41 5.46
N LEU A 157 -16.30 -7.49 5.23
CA LEU A 157 -16.53 -6.24 4.54
C LEU A 157 -16.27 -6.44 3.05
N ASP A 158 -17.29 -6.27 2.21
CA ASP A 158 -17.19 -6.33 0.76
C ASP A 158 -17.13 -4.89 0.19
N PHE A 159 -16.23 -4.67 -0.78
CA PHE A 159 -16.07 -3.37 -1.44
C PHE A 159 -15.54 -3.52 -2.86
N GLU A 160 -15.69 -2.47 -3.65
CA GLU A 160 -15.21 -2.40 -5.02
C GLU A 160 -14.14 -1.32 -5.18
N VAL A 161 -13.16 -1.59 -6.03
CA VAL A 161 -12.18 -0.64 -6.54
C VAL A 161 -12.29 -0.65 -8.06
N THR A 162 -12.68 0.49 -8.65
CA THR A 162 -12.89 0.57 -10.10
C THR A 162 -11.59 0.88 -10.85
N GLU A 163 -11.51 0.46 -12.12
CA GLU A 163 -10.41 0.84 -13.01
C GLU A 163 -10.32 2.36 -13.20
N HIS A 164 -11.47 3.03 -13.19
CA HIS A 164 -11.52 4.48 -13.37
C HIS A 164 -10.86 5.23 -12.20
N ASP A 165 -11.09 4.79 -10.96
CA ASP A 165 -10.77 5.56 -9.76
C ASP A 165 -9.46 5.12 -9.08
N ILE A 166 -8.99 3.89 -9.36
CA ILE A 166 -7.78 3.38 -8.74
C ILE A 166 -6.56 4.24 -9.07
N GLN A 167 -5.85 4.66 -8.04
CA GLN A 167 -4.58 5.36 -8.13
C GLN A 167 -3.75 5.13 -6.87
N SER A 168 -2.45 5.42 -6.95
CA SER A 168 -1.54 5.33 -5.79
C SER A 168 -2.01 6.21 -4.66
N GLY A 169 -2.08 5.66 -3.46
CA GLY A 169 -2.52 6.38 -2.27
C GLY A 169 -2.99 5.43 -1.18
N ASN A 170 -3.75 5.97 -0.26
CA ASN A 170 -4.21 5.28 0.93
C ASN A 170 -5.69 5.57 1.17
N ALA A 171 -6.36 4.62 1.80
CA ALA A 171 -7.69 4.81 2.36
C ALA A 171 -7.80 4.09 3.71
N VAL A 172 -8.68 4.58 4.57
CA VAL A 172 -9.09 3.90 5.79
C VAL A 172 -10.57 3.60 5.68
N VAL A 173 -10.93 2.33 5.80
CA VAL A 173 -12.30 1.84 5.83
C VAL A 173 -12.64 1.34 7.22
N ALA A 174 -13.84 1.61 7.68
CA ALA A 174 -14.32 1.16 8.99
C ALA A 174 -15.63 0.40 8.84
N VAL A 175 -15.86 -0.55 9.74
CA VAL A 175 -17.16 -1.21 9.88
C VAL A 175 -17.91 -0.61 11.06
N THR A 176 -19.23 -0.51 10.90
CA THR A 176 -20.08 0.17 11.83
C THR A 176 -21.29 -0.68 12.22
N LYS A 177 -21.88 -0.35 13.35
CA LYS A 177 -23.16 -0.91 13.83
C LYS A 177 -24.10 0.22 14.23
N GLY A 178 -25.35 0.12 13.79
CA GLY A 178 -26.38 1.13 14.06
C GLY A 178 -26.31 2.31 13.10
N SER A 179 -27.16 3.30 13.34
CA SER A 179 -27.33 4.46 12.46
C SER A 179 -27.52 5.77 13.24
N GLY A 180 -27.32 6.90 12.57
CA GLY A 180 -27.48 8.22 13.15
C GLY A 180 -26.59 8.44 14.38
N ALA A 181 -27.18 8.97 15.46
CA ALA A 181 -26.46 9.24 16.70
C ALA A 181 -26.02 7.96 17.47
N SER A 182 -26.59 6.81 17.15
CA SER A 182 -26.23 5.52 17.75
C SER A 182 -25.22 4.72 16.92
N LYS A 183 -24.76 5.27 15.80
CA LYS A 183 -23.73 4.62 14.97
C LYS A 183 -22.43 4.49 15.75
N THR A 184 -21.89 3.28 15.81
CA THR A 184 -20.64 2.96 16.49
C THR A 184 -19.68 2.35 15.49
N VAL A 185 -18.45 2.85 15.45
CA VAL A 185 -17.33 2.23 14.70
C VAL A 185 -16.76 1.11 15.55
N LEU A 186 -16.70 -0.10 14.99
CA LEU A 186 -16.17 -1.26 15.70
C LEU A 186 -14.70 -1.53 15.41
N TRP A 187 -14.27 -1.35 14.17
CA TRP A 187 -12.88 -1.52 13.76
C TRP A 187 -12.62 -0.85 12.42
N SER A 188 -11.35 -0.67 12.07
CA SER A 188 -10.94 -0.08 10.79
C SER A 188 -9.69 -0.78 10.23
N TRP A 189 -9.53 -0.66 8.93
CA TRP A 189 -8.37 -1.17 8.18
C TRP A 189 -7.82 -0.10 7.28
N HIS A 190 -6.51 -0.15 7.10
CA HIS A 190 -5.79 0.63 6.10
C HIS A 190 -5.73 -0.14 4.78
N LEU A 191 -6.11 0.50 3.69
CA LEU A 191 -5.92 0.04 2.33
C LEU A 191 -4.82 0.87 1.68
N TRP A 192 -3.77 0.19 1.22
CA TRP A 192 -2.66 0.84 0.54
C TRP A 192 -2.68 0.48 -0.94
N PHE A 193 -2.94 1.47 -1.78
CA PHE A 193 -2.99 1.33 -3.24
C PHE A 193 -1.57 1.47 -3.80
N ALA A 194 -0.96 0.34 -4.09
CA ALA A 194 0.44 0.22 -4.48
C ALA A 194 0.65 -0.98 -5.42
N PRO A 195 1.76 -1.02 -6.18
CA PRO A 195 2.11 -2.20 -6.97
C PRO A 195 2.15 -3.47 -6.12
N LYS A 196 1.79 -4.61 -6.71
CA LYS A 196 1.73 -5.89 -6.00
C LYS A 196 3.04 -6.33 -5.33
N ASP A 197 4.17 -5.82 -5.84
CA ASP A 197 5.52 -6.11 -5.37
C ASP A 197 6.08 -5.08 -4.38
N ALA A 198 5.25 -4.12 -3.94
CA ALA A 198 5.66 -3.05 -3.01
C ALA A 198 6.23 -3.60 -1.69
N LEU A 199 5.73 -4.76 -1.24
CA LEU A 199 6.19 -5.45 -0.03
C LEU A 199 7.22 -6.56 -0.29
N ASP A 200 7.70 -6.72 -1.54
CA ASP A 200 8.75 -7.68 -1.84
C ASP A 200 10.01 -7.35 -1.04
N LYS A 201 10.67 -8.41 -0.57
CA LYS A 201 11.83 -8.28 0.30
C LYS A 201 13.10 -8.00 -0.51
N ILE A 202 13.86 -7.02 -0.05
CA ILE A 202 15.22 -6.74 -0.49
C ILE A 202 16.15 -7.20 0.62
N PRO A 203 16.87 -8.32 0.47
CA PRO A 203 17.81 -8.78 1.49
C PRO A 203 19.08 -7.92 1.47
N VAL A 204 19.50 -7.45 2.63
CA VAL A 204 20.74 -6.72 2.85
C VAL A 204 21.56 -7.42 3.91
N THR A 205 22.79 -7.80 3.56
CA THR A 205 23.71 -8.45 4.50
C THR A 205 24.62 -7.40 5.14
N ASN A 206 24.66 -7.34 6.46
CA ASN A 206 25.55 -6.45 7.18
C ASN A 206 26.99 -7.01 7.22
N HIS A 207 27.92 -6.22 7.80
CA HIS A 207 29.34 -6.61 7.93
C HIS A 207 29.59 -7.85 8.81
N GLN A 208 28.61 -8.26 9.61
CA GLN A 208 28.67 -9.46 10.47
C GLN A 208 28.06 -10.70 9.78
N GLY A 209 27.62 -10.58 8.51
CA GLY A 209 26.98 -11.67 7.79
C GLY A 209 25.49 -11.87 8.13
N VAL A 210 24.87 -10.99 8.92
CA VAL A 210 23.46 -11.06 9.25
C VAL A 210 22.63 -10.44 8.14
N VAL A 211 21.59 -11.18 7.69
CA VAL A 211 20.69 -10.72 6.63
C VAL A 211 19.48 -10.00 7.24
N TYR A 212 19.27 -8.77 6.79
CA TYR A 212 18.09 -7.98 7.08
C TYR A 212 17.23 -7.85 5.83
N ASN A 213 15.92 -7.99 5.97
CA ASN A 213 14.98 -7.84 4.87
C ASN A 213 14.28 -6.48 4.96
N PHE A 214 14.36 -5.71 3.89
CA PHE A 214 13.62 -4.45 3.70
C PHE A 214 12.54 -4.67 2.65
N THR A 215 11.43 -3.97 2.74
CA THR A 215 10.43 -3.92 1.68
C THR A 215 10.87 -2.95 0.58
N LYS A 216 10.44 -3.18 -0.66
CA LYS A 216 10.73 -2.27 -1.79
C LYS A 216 10.22 -0.86 -1.52
N GLU A 217 9.06 -0.75 -0.88
CA GLU A 217 8.45 0.52 -0.53
C GLU A 217 8.08 0.54 0.96
N THR A 218 8.15 1.72 1.56
CA THR A 218 7.65 1.93 2.92
C THR A 218 6.12 1.80 2.94
N LEU A 219 5.59 1.07 3.90
CA LEU A 219 4.15 0.89 4.06
C LEU A 219 3.42 2.25 4.06
N GLY A 220 2.39 2.35 3.23
CA GLY A 220 1.61 3.58 3.09
C GLY A 220 2.26 4.69 2.27
N TRP A 221 3.46 4.45 1.71
CA TRP A 221 4.09 5.44 0.86
C TRP A 221 3.26 5.71 -0.40
N LYS A 222 3.12 6.98 -0.75
CA LYS A 222 2.56 7.40 -2.03
C LYS A 222 3.50 8.39 -2.71
N PRO A 223 3.59 8.37 -4.05
CA PRO A 223 4.36 9.37 -4.78
C PRO A 223 3.71 10.75 -4.63
N THR A 224 4.54 11.76 -4.50
CA THR A 224 4.12 13.16 -4.55
C THR A 224 4.69 13.79 -5.81
N GLN A 225 3.88 14.59 -6.48
CA GLN A 225 4.28 15.35 -7.65
C GLN A 225 4.11 16.83 -7.39
N TRP A 226 5.13 17.61 -7.77
CA TRP A 226 5.02 19.04 -7.72
C TRP A 226 4.25 19.54 -8.96
N ASN A 227 3.09 20.15 -8.74
CA ASN A 227 2.24 20.70 -9.81
C ASN A 227 2.46 22.20 -10.03
N GLY A 228 3.48 22.79 -9.42
CA GLY A 228 3.80 24.21 -9.61
C GLY A 228 4.30 24.50 -11.01
N SER A 229 3.76 25.53 -11.64
CA SER A 229 4.20 26.01 -12.95
C SER A 229 5.47 26.88 -12.90
N THR A 230 5.89 27.26 -11.70
CA THR A 230 7.01 28.18 -11.49
C THR A 230 8.05 27.53 -10.58
N TYR A 231 9.30 27.49 -11.04
CA TYR A 231 10.43 27.06 -10.23
C TYR A 231 11.17 28.33 -9.74
N SER A 232 11.26 28.51 -8.44
CA SER A 232 11.99 29.61 -7.83
C SER A 232 13.49 29.35 -7.67
N ILE A 233 13.94 28.12 -7.96
CA ILE A 233 15.34 27.70 -7.80
C ILE A 233 15.88 27.26 -9.17
N ALA A 234 16.99 27.88 -9.56
CA ALA A 234 17.71 27.51 -10.77
C ALA A 234 18.15 26.03 -10.71
N ARG A 235 17.98 25.33 -11.81
CA ARG A 235 18.40 23.93 -11.98
C ARG A 235 19.62 23.87 -12.89
N THR A 236 20.60 23.11 -12.50
CA THR A 236 21.80 22.90 -13.31
C THR A 236 21.80 21.47 -13.84
N VAL A 237 21.89 21.33 -15.16
CA VAL A 237 22.09 20.06 -15.83
C VAL A 237 23.57 19.98 -16.24
N LYS A 238 24.22 18.88 -15.90
CA LYS A 238 25.57 18.58 -16.34
C LYS A 238 25.51 17.72 -17.61
N VAL A 239 26.08 18.19 -18.69
CA VAL A 239 26.21 17.44 -19.94
C VAL A 239 27.68 17.07 -20.09
N LYS A 240 27.98 15.77 -20.07
CA LYS A 240 29.31 15.25 -20.40
C LYS A 240 29.36 14.97 -21.90
N VAL A 241 30.31 15.58 -22.59
CA VAL A 241 30.64 15.30 -23.99
C VAL A 241 31.97 14.58 -24.02
N GLU A 242 31.99 13.39 -24.63
CA GLU A 242 33.16 12.55 -24.71
C GLU A 242 33.38 12.10 -26.14
N GLN A 243 34.62 12.09 -26.60
CA GLN A 243 34.95 11.51 -27.90
C GLN A 243 34.73 10.00 -27.90
N THR A 244 34.05 9.49 -28.91
CA THR A 244 33.84 8.04 -29.09
C THR A 244 35.12 7.32 -29.54
N ILE A 245 35.98 8.00 -30.27
CA ILE A 245 37.25 7.47 -30.81
C ILE A 245 38.40 8.30 -30.21
N ALA A 246 39.37 7.61 -29.62
CA ALA A 246 40.57 8.26 -29.09
C ALA A 246 41.49 8.69 -30.25
N ASN A 247 41.92 9.95 -30.25
CA ASN A 247 42.94 10.46 -31.15
C ASN A 247 44.30 10.38 -30.46
N GLY A 248 45.22 9.64 -31.05
CA GLY A 248 46.57 9.41 -30.46
C GLY A 248 46.53 8.65 -29.12
N GLY A 249 45.54 7.79 -28.87
CA GLY A 249 45.38 7.02 -27.64
C GLY A 249 44.71 7.74 -26.48
N VAL A 250 44.33 9.02 -26.63
CA VAL A 250 43.69 9.85 -25.59
C VAL A 250 42.32 10.29 -26.05
N LYS A 251 41.27 9.99 -25.26
CA LYS A 251 39.93 10.56 -25.44
C LYS A 251 39.84 11.91 -24.76
N GLN A 252 39.25 12.86 -25.46
CA GLN A 252 38.94 14.18 -24.90
C GLN A 252 37.51 14.15 -24.33
N GLU A 253 37.35 14.78 -23.19
CA GLU A 253 36.01 14.97 -22.56
C GLU A 253 35.84 16.41 -22.08
N THR A 254 34.65 16.88 -22.06
CA THR A 254 34.27 18.15 -21.43
C THR A 254 32.93 18.03 -20.74
N VAL A 255 32.79 18.82 -19.69
CA VAL A 255 31.49 18.91 -18.95
C VAL A 255 30.96 20.33 -19.11
N ILE A 256 29.74 20.41 -19.60
CA ILE A 256 29.02 21.67 -19.78
C ILE A 256 27.94 21.72 -18.69
N ASN A 257 27.95 22.80 -17.88
CA ASN A 257 26.87 23.06 -16.93
C ASN A 257 25.87 24.02 -17.59
N ILE A 258 24.63 23.58 -17.70
CA ILE A 258 23.53 24.39 -18.22
C ILE A 258 22.63 24.71 -17.02
N THR A 259 22.49 25.99 -16.68
CA THR A 259 21.60 26.48 -15.62
C THR A 259 20.40 27.15 -16.23
N GLN A 260 19.19 26.74 -15.80
CA GLN A 260 17.92 27.29 -16.23
C GLN A 260 17.18 27.86 -15.04
#